data_5d5ff6091bd63432a58b6c34f053881a
#
_entry.id   5d5ff6091bd63432a58b6c34f053881a
#
_cell.length_a   1.000
_cell.length_b   1.000
_cell.length_c   1.000
_cell.angle_alpha   90.00
_cell.angle_beta   90.00
_cell.angle_gamma   90.00
#
_symmetry.space_group_name_H-M   'P 1'
#
loop_
_entity.id
_entity.type
_entity.pdbx_description
1 polymer ?
#
loop_
_entity_poly.entity_id
_entity_poly.type
_entity_poly.pdbx_seq_one_letter_code
_entity_poly.pdbx_strand_id
1 'polypeptide(L)'
;MCLIKWFKEMRKRRRDRIYEGPYEDGGVIVNDDPQAKKSVESRDLISFYLKYSTLAFLEEDTNLKSGVYCLGACLEKDGSAVSCTVDCSDGIDVGSVRKEMRSIEFLSRVDEILKKYDVASRNGYYHNVQGLPDFYGVKVDASYSSGESIYCFDNQEAFLPIELLRELCTLFDVKNITPKDYGV
;
A
#
# COMPACT_ATOMS: atom_id res chain seq x y z
N MET A 1 4.58 -3.86 -24.68
CA MET A 1 3.77 -2.85 -23.96
C MET A 1 4.25 -2.86 -22.52
N CYS A 2 4.71 -1.71 -21.98
CA CYS A 2 5.38 -1.69 -20.67
C CYS A 2 4.38 -2.04 -19.56
N LEU A 3 4.72 -2.99 -18.66
CA LEU A 3 3.88 -3.42 -17.54
C LEU A 3 3.41 -2.22 -16.68
N ILE A 4 4.27 -1.23 -16.50
CA ILE A 4 3.95 0.02 -15.78
C ILE A 4 2.79 0.78 -16.46
N LYS A 5 2.73 0.76 -17.79
CA LYS A 5 1.66 1.39 -18.56
C LYS A 5 0.35 0.61 -18.43
N TRP A 6 0.42 -0.72 -18.44
CA TRP A 6 -0.71 -1.61 -18.20
C TRP A 6 -1.27 -1.47 -16.77
N PHE A 7 -0.39 -1.42 -15.74
CA PHE A 7 -0.81 -1.16 -14.35
C PHE A 7 -1.45 0.22 -14.17
N LYS A 8 -0.91 1.27 -14.82
CA LYS A 8 -1.51 2.60 -14.79
C LYS A 8 -2.89 2.62 -15.46
N GLU A 9 -3.06 1.88 -16.55
CA GLU A 9 -4.35 1.76 -17.25
C GLU A 9 -5.37 0.93 -16.47
N MET A 10 -4.95 -0.18 -15.83
CA MET A 10 -5.81 -0.98 -14.94
C MET A 10 -6.27 -0.17 -13.72
N ARG A 11 -5.35 0.58 -13.11
CA ARG A 11 -5.67 1.50 -12.00
C ARG A 11 -6.66 2.60 -12.44
N LYS A 12 -6.50 3.11 -13.65
CA LYS A 12 -7.43 4.10 -14.22
C LYS A 12 -8.82 3.48 -14.43
N ARG A 13 -8.91 2.30 -15.04
CA ARG A 13 -10.18 1.61 -15.28
C ARG A 13 -10.91 1.19 -14.00
N ARG A 14 -10.18 0.90 -12.91
CA ARG A 14 -10.77 0.64 -11.60
C ARG A 14 -11.29 1.93 -10.96
N ARG A 15 -10.51 3.01 -10.97
CA ARG A 15 -10.93 4.33 -10.52
C ARG A 15 -12.20 4.76 -11.25
N ASP A 16 -12.20 4.66 -12.57
CA ASP A 16 -13.30 5.10 -13.42
C ASP A 16 -14.60 4.28 -13.18
N ARG A 17 -14.52 3.04 -12.66
CA ARG A 17 -15.69 2.25 -12.26
C ARG A 17 -16.25 2.59 -10.88
N ILE A 18 -15.44 3.14 -10.01
CA ILE A 18 -15.83 3.56 -8.64
C ILE A 18 -16.46 4.96 -8.65
N TYR A 19 -16.29 5.73 -9.75
CA TYR A 19 -16.62 7.15 -9.85
C TYR A 19 -17.88 7.43 -10.69
N GLU A 20 -19.00 6.78 -10.40
CA GLU A 20 -20.30 7.13 -11.01
C GLU A 20 -21.21 7.92 -10.04
N GLY A 21 -20.66 8.87 -9.28
CA GLY A 21 -21.43 9.76 -8.41
C GLY A 21 -21.19 11.24 -8.70
N PRO A 22 -22.16 12.13 -8.43
CA PRO A 22 -21.97 13.57 -8.63
C PRO A 22 -20.90 14.11 -7.68
N TYR A 23 -19.94 14.83 -8.25
CA TYR A 23 -18.95 15.60 -7.49
C TYR A 23 -19.62 16.79 -6.85
N GLU A 24 -19.77 16.80 -5.55
CA GLU A 24 -19.99 18.03 -4.79
C GLU A 24 -18.64 18.57 -4.32
N ASP A 25 -18.38 19.86 -4.55
CA ASP A 25 -17.14 20.54 -4.15
C ASP A 25 -16.87 20.32 -2.65
N GLY A 26 -15.73 19.68 -2.33
CA GLY A 26 -15.31 19.44 -0.96
C GLY A 26 -15.99 18.26 -0.25
N GLY A 27 -16.59 17.34 -0.98
CA GLY A 27 -17.31 16.18 -0.45
C GLY A 27 -16.42 15.06 0.07
N VAL A 28 -17.04 14.21 0.88
CA VAL A 28 -16.47 12.92 1.31
C VAL A 28 -17.01 11.84 0.39
N ILE A 29 -16.11 11.08 -0.24
CA ILE A 29 -16.48 9.90 -1.03
C ILE A 29 -16.23 8.68 -0.15
N VAL A 30 -17.29 7.98 0.22
CA VAL A 30 -17.22 6.68 0.89
C VAL A 30 -17.85 5.65 -0.03
N ASN A 31 -17.10 4.63 -0.38
CA ASN A 31 -17.58 3.50 -1.15
C ASN A 31 -17.03 2.21 -0.53
N ASP A 32 -17.91 1.29 -0.19
CA ASP A 32 -17.55 -0.09 0.12
C ASP A 32 -18.18 -0.95 -0.98
N ASP A 33 -17.35 -1.39 -1.94
CA ASP A 33 -17.81 -2.19 -3.05
C ASP A 33 -18.35 -3.54 -2.54
N PRO A 34 -19.68 -3.75 -2.57
CA PRO A 34 -20.30 -4.97 -2.07
C PRO A 34 -19.97 -6.20 -2.93
N GLN A 35 -19.47 -5.99 -4.15
CA GLN A 35 -19.05 -7.07 -5.06
C GLN A 35 -17.57 -7.42 -4.89
N ALA A 36 -16.79 -6.62 -4.16
CA ALA A 36 -15.41 -6.94 -3.89
C ALA A 36 -15.31 -8.20 -3.02
N LYS A 37 -14.57 -9.20 -3.51
CA LYS A 37 -14.30 -10.41 -2.73
C LYS A 37 -13.56 -10.02 -1.44
N LYS A 38 -14.12 -10.39 -0.30
CA LYS A 38 -13.54 -10.12 1.03
C LYS A 38 -12.55 -11.21 1.48
N SER A 39 -12.18 -12.12 0.59
CA SER A 39 -11.17 -13.16 0.79
C SER A 39 -10.37 -13.37 -0.49
N VAL A 40 -9.15 -13.87 -0.37
CA VAL A 40 -8.29 -14.27 -1.48
C VAL A 40 -7.91 -15.74 -1.27
N GLU A 41 -8.16 -16.56 -2.27
CA GLU A 41 -7.85 -17.99 -2.26
C GLU A 41 -6.44 -18.28 -2.81
N SER A 42 -5.98 -17.44 -3.73
CA SER A 42 -4.65 -17.56 -4.32
C SER A 42 -3.54 -17.38 -3.28
N ARG A 43 -2.41 -18.05 -3.56
CA ARG A 43 -1.16 -17.86 -2.79
C ARG A 43 -0.04 -17.21 -3.60
N ASP A 44 -0.31 -16.96 -4.88
CA ASP A 44 0.70 -16.48 -5.82
C ASP A 44 0.56 -14.96 -5.99
N LEU A 45 0.95 -14.22 -4.96
CA LEU A 45 1.04 -12.76 -5.00
C LEU A 45 2.10 -12.36 -6.03
N ILE A 46 1.73 -11.50 -6.98
CA ILE A 46 2.63 -11.01 -8.05
C ILE A 46 2.99 -9.55 -7.90
N SER A 47 2.17 -8.78 -7.19
CA SER A 47 2.50 -7.40 -6.86
C SER A 47 1.84 -6.96 -5.57
N PHE A 48 2.53 -6.09 -4.85
CA PHE A 48 2.09 -5.50 -3.61
C PHE A 48 2.53 -4.04 -3.54
N TYR A 49 1.67 -3.20 -3.02
CA TYR A 49 1.97 -1.83 -2.65
C TYR A 49 1.19 -1.46 -1.39
N LEU A 50 1.89 -0.92 -0.42
CA LEU A 50 1.34 -0.29 0.76
C LEU A 50 1.81 1.17 0.81
N LYS A 51 0.88 2.08 1.10
CA LYS A 51 1.15 3.39 1.68
C LYS A 51 0.50 3.42 3.05
N TYR A 52 1.25 3.74 4.08
CA TYR A 52 0.77 3.80 5.46
C TYR A 52 1.34 5.03 6.14
N SER A 53 0.47 5.87 6.70
CA SER A 53 0.87 7.04 7.46
C SER A 53 0.85 6.76 8.96
N THR A 54 1.93 7.12 9.64
CA THR A 54 2.01 7.11 11.10
C THR A 54 1.91 8.51 11.70
N LEU A 55 1.64 9.54 10.89
CA LEU A 55 1.61 10.95 11.33
C LEU A 55 0.51 11.24 12.37
N ALA A 56 -0.54 10.41 12.42
CA ALA A 56 -1.61 10.51 13.41
C ALA A 56 -1.33 9.76 14.73
N PHE A 57 -0.20 9.03 14.82
CA PHE A 57 0.17 8.23 15.98
C PHE A 57 1.30 8.90 16.76
N LEU A 58 1.37 8.63 18.05
CA LEU A 58 2.53 8.97 18.85
C LEU A 58 3.66 7.97 18.56
N GLU A 59 4.89 8.44 18.40
CA GLU A 59 6.05 7.57 18.13
C GLU A 59 6.27 6.52 19.22
N GLU A 60 5.98 6.88 20.47
CA GLU A 60 6.06 5.99 21.63
C GLU A 60 5.13 4.77 21.50
N ASP A 61 3.97 4.94 20.90
CA ASP A 61 2.99 3.86 20.72
C ASP A 61 3.35 2.96 19.53
N THR A 62 4.04 3.50 18.54
CA THR A 62 4.31 2.77 17.30
C THR A 62 5.65 2.05 17.28
N ASN A 63 6.64 2.53 18.02
CA ASN A 63 8.06 2.19 17.88
C ASN A 63 8.58 2.36 16.43
N LEU A 64 7.90 3.19 15.66
CA LEU A 64 8.26 3.62 14.33
C LEU A 64 8.40 5.13 14.33
N LYS A 65 9.24 5.66 13.47
CA LYS A 65 9.27 7.11 13.27
C LYS A 65 7.97 7.59 12.67
N SER A 66 7.56 8.78 13.09
CA SER A 66 6.43 9.46 12.48
C SER A 66 6.74 9.76 11.01
N GLY A 67 5.82 9.41 10.11
CA GLY A 67 6.03 9.61 8.69
C GLY A 67 5.08 8.81 7.80
N VAL A 68 5.36 8.84 6.51
CA VAL A 68 4.64 8.08 5.48
C VAL A 68 5.55 6.98 4.95
N TYR A 69 5.10 5.76 5.03
CA TYR A 69 5.79 4.56 4.58
C TYR A 69 5.16 4.07 3.28
N CYS A 70 5.95 3.98 2.21
CA CYS A 70 5.56 3.39 0.94
C CYS A 70 6.41 2.16 0.68
N LEU A 71 5.79 0.97 0.73
CA LEU A 71 6.43 -0.31 0.52
C LEU A 71 5.87 -0.96 -0.74
N GLY A 72 6.74 -1.37 -1.65
CA GLY A 72 6.35 -2.00 -2.90
C GLY A 72 7.16 -3.26 -3.18
N ALA A 73 6.51 -4.30 -3.71
CA ALA A 73 7.15 -5.50 -4.22
C ALA A 73 6.45 -5.94 -5.51
N CYS A 74 7.21 -6.29 -6.52
CA CYS A 74 6.66 -6.71 -7.80
C CYS A 74 7.53 -7.81 -8.41
N LEU A 75 6.90 -8.90 -8.82
CA LEU A 75 7.55 -9.96 -9.56
C LEU A 75 8.10 -9.42 -10.88
N GLU A 76 9.36 -9.68 -11.19
CA GLU A 76 9.95 -9.33 -12.47
C GLU A 76 9.27 -10.11 -13.61
N LYS A 77 9.37 -9.58 -14.84
CA LYS A 77 8.67 -10.14 -16.00
C LYS A 77 9.06 -11.56 -16.34
N ASP A 78 10.29 -11.92 -16.06
CA ASP A 78 10.83 -13.27 -16.30
C ASP A 78 10.56 -14.24 -15.14
N GLY A 79 9.93 -13.76 -14.07
CA GLY A 79 9.62 -14.54 -12.89
C GLY A 79 10.82 -14.94 -12.04
N SER A 80 12.02 -14.41 -12.32
CA SER A 80 13.26 -14.83 -11.66
C SER A 80 13.52 -14.17 -10.31
N ALA A 81 12.95 -12.99 -10.09
CA ALA A 81 13.22 -12.17 -8.90
C ALA A 81 12.04 -11.21 -8.61
N VAL A 82 12.13 -10.56 -7.46
CA VAL A 82 11.15 -9.55 -7.00
C VAL A 82 11.87 -8.20 -6.87
N SER A 83 11.36 -7.21 -7.56
CA SER A 83 11.79 -5.81 -7.39
C SER A 83 11.06 -5.20 -6.20
N CYS A 84 11.80 -4.82 -5.17
CA CYS A 84 11.28 -4.17 -3.97
C CYS A 84 11.61 -2.68 -3.97
N THR A 85 10.68 -1.87 -3.51
CA THR A 85 10.85 -0.42 -3.33
C THR A 85 10.44 -0.05 -1.92
N VAL A 86 11.28 0.70 -1.25
CA VAL A 86 11.02 1.30 0.06
C VAL A 86 11.18 2.80 -0.08
N ASP A 87 10.15 3.54 0.26
CA ASP A 87 10.16 5.00 0.35
C ASP A 87 9.53 5.41 1.68
N CYS A 88 10.27 6.17 2.46
CA CYS A 88 9.82 6.68 3.75
C CYS A 88 10.08 8.18 3.79
N SER A 89 9.06 8.95 4.09
CA SER A 89 9.12 10.40 4.19
C SER A 89 8.52 10.88 5.52
N ASP A 90 8.94 12.05 5.99
CA ASP A 90 8.31 12.70 7.14
C ASP A 90 7.02 13.45 6.77
N GLY A 91 6.59 13.33 5.51
CA GLY A 91 5.42 14.03 4.97
C GLY A 91 5.70 15.42 4.42
N ILE A 92 6.91 15.97 4.65
CA ILE A 92 7.34 17.31 4.18
C ILE A 92 8.41 17.14 3.10
N ASP A 93 9.41 16.31 3.36
CA ASP A 93 10.53 16.08 2.43
C ASP A 93 10.36 14.80 1.62
N VAL A 94 10.89 14.81 0.40
CA VAL A 94 10.98 13.61 -0.44
C VAL A 94 11.92 12.62 0.25
N GLY A 95 11.36 11.52 0.72
CA GLY A 95 12.10 10.50 1.43
C GLY A 95 13.17 9.80 0.57
N SER A 96 14.03 9.06 1.22
CA SER A 96 15.00 8.21 0.52
C SER A 96 14.28 7.02 -0.12
N VAL A 97 14.43 6.87 -1.43
CA VAL A 97 13.91 5.72 -2.16
C VAL A 97 15.00 4.67 -2.28
N ARG A 98 14.79 3.52 -1.64
CA ARG A 98 15.64 2.34 -1.83
C ARG A 98 14.95 1.36 -2.78
N LYS A 99 15.73 0.88 -3.77
CA LYS A 99 15.31 -0.21 -4.66
C LYS A 99 16.27 -1.36 -4.50
N GLU A 100 15.74 -2.57 -4.42
CA GLU A 100 16.55 -3.78 -4.27
C GLU A 100 15.86 -4.98 -4.93
N MET A 101 16.64 -6.00 -5.25
CA MET A 101 16.13 -7.27 -5.75
C MET A 101 16.08 -8.28 -4.61
N ARG A 102 15.01 -9.06 -4.57
CA ARG A 102 14.76 -10.14 -3.61
C ARG A 102 14.40 -11.44 -4.34
N SER A 103 14.46 -12.55 -3.63
CA SER A 103 13.98 -13.82 -4.15
C SER A 103 12.45 -13.86 -4.27
N ILE A 104 11.93 -14.81 -5.04
CA ILE A 104 10.47 -14.95 -5.27
C ILE A 104 9.70 -15.26 -3.98
N GLU A 105 10.33 -15.94 -3.00
CA GLU A 105 9.76 -16.24 -1.70
C GLU A 105 9.39 -14.98 -0.90
N PHE A 106 9.98 -13.83 -1.26
CA PHE A 106 9.66 -12.57 -0.61
C PHE A 106 8.16 -12.22 -0.72
N LEU A 107 7.56 -12.42 -1.91
CA LEU A 107 6.12 -12.16 -2.11
C LEU A 107 5.25 -13.13 -1.31
N SER A 108 5.66 -14.38 -1.15
CA SER A 108 4.93 -15.34 -0.29
C SER A 108 4.91 -14.87 1.16
N ARG A 109 6.02 -14.33 1.66
CA ARG A 109 6.09 -13.77 3.03
C ARG A 109 5.23 -12.51 3.18
N VAL A 110 5.16 -11.66 2.16
CA VAL A 110 4.22 -10.52 2.14
C VAL A 110 2.78 -11.04 2.21
N ASP A 111 2.43 -12.04 1.40
CA ASP A 111 1.08 -12.63 1.37
C ASP A 111 0.68 -13.24 2.72
N GLU A 112 1.61 -13.91 3.41
CA GLU A 112 1.39 -14.42 4.76
C GLU A 112 1.03 -13.32 5.75
N ILE A 113 1.71 -12.16 5.68
CA ILE A 113 1.41 -11.00 6.53
C ILE A 113 0.02 -10.45 6.18
N LEU A 114 -0.31 -10.28 4.89
CA LEU A 114 -1.62 -9.80 4.48
C LEU A 114 -2.75 -10.70 4.99
N LYS A 115 -2.56 -12.02 4.93
CA LYS A 115 -3.51 -13.02 5.46
C LYS A 115 -3.61 -13.00 6.98
N LYS A 116 -2.49 -12.90 7.68
CA LYS A 116 -2.45 -12.81 9.15
C LYS A 116 -3.31 -11.66 9.68
N TYR A 117 -3.29 -10.53 8.99
CA TYR A 117 -4.04 -9.33 9.38
C TYR A 117 -5.37 -9.17 8.65
N ASP A 118 -5.82 -10.21 7.95
CA ASP A 118 -7.11 -10.26 7.22
C ASP A 118 -7.35 -9.02 6.34
N VAL A 119 -6.30 -8.58 5.63
CA VAL A 119 -6.38 -7.37 4.80
C VAL A 119 -7.42 -7.51 3.70
N ALA A 120 -7.67 -8.73 3.22
CA ALA A 120 -8.67 -9.01 2.19
C ALA A 120 -10.09 -8.66 2.64
N SER A 121 -10.41 -8.71 3.94
CA SER A 121 -11.71 -8.28 4.48
C SER A 121 -12.02 -6.81 4.19
N ARG A 122 -10.98 -5.99 3.97
CA ARG A 122 -11.09 -4.57 3.62
C ARG A 122 -11.11 -4.31 2.12
N ASN A 123 -11.07 -5.36 1.28
CA ASN A 123 -11.09 -5.19 -0.17
C ASN A 123 -12.34 -4.42 -0.63
N GLY A 124 -12.14 -3.43 -1.52
CA GLY A 124 -13.22 -2.57 -2.01
C GLY A 124 -13.57 -1.39 -1.09
N TYR A 125 -13.00 -1.31 0.12
CA TYR A 125 -13.16 -0.12 0.97
C TYR A 125 -12.45 1.08 0.35
N TYR A 126 -13.17 2.18 0.17
CA TYR A 126 -12.64 3.42 -0.37
C TYR A 126 -13.25 4.61 0.36
N HIS A 127 -12.43 5.38 1.04
CA HIS A 127 -12.79 6.63 1.69
C HIS A 127 -11.83 7.73 1.24
N ASN A 128 -12.36 8.81 0.72
CA ASN A 128 -11.57 9.94 0.23
C ASN A 128 -12.24 11.25 0.61
N VAL A 129 -11.58 12.03 1.44
CA VAL A 129 -11.98 13.41 1.74
C VAL A 129 -11.30 14.31 0.73
N GLN A 130 -12.09 14.90 -0.16
CA GLN A 130 -11.59 15.77 -1.23
C GLN A 130 -11.01 17.08 -0.67
N GLY A 131 -9.92 17.52 -1.26
CA GLY A 131 -9.26 18.76 -0.87
C GLY A 131 -8.35 18.64 0.34
N LEU A 132 -8.30 17.47 1.00
CA LEU A 132 -7.32 17.17 2.03
C LEU A 132 -6.15 16.38 1.45
N PRO A 133 -4.93 16.60 1.96
CA PRO A 133 -3.76 15.85 1.50
C PRO A 133 -3.85 14.37 1.88
N ASP A 134 -3.35 13.49 1.01
CA ASP A 134 -3.32 12.03 1.19
C ASP A 134 -2.24 11.56 2.19
N PHE A 135 -1.98 12.35 3.25
CA PHE A 135 -0.84 12.08 4.14
C PHE A 135 -1.18 11.22 5.35
N TYR A 136 -2.46 11.11 5.72
CA TYR A 136 -2.83 10.55 7.03
C TYR A 136 -3.37 9.12 6.97
N GLY A 137 -3.61 8.60 5.80
CA GLY A 137 -4.35 7.35 5.65
C GLY A 137 -3.51 6.14 5.27
N VAL A 138 -4.23 5.11 4.82
CA VAL A 138 -3.69 3.83 4.37
C VAL A 138 -4.19 3.51 2.97
N LYS A 139 -3.31 2.96 2.14
CA LYS A 139 -3.64 2.38 0.84
C LYS A 139 -2.96 1.04 0.68
N VAL A 140 -3.72 0.03 0.29
CA VAL A 140 -3.20 -1.27 -0.14
C VAL A 140 -3.62 -1.55 -1.58
N ASP A 141 -2.70 -2.06 -2.37
CA ASP A 141 -2.94 -2.57 -3.72
C ASP A 141 -2.13 -3.86 -3.89
N ALA A 142 -2.80 -4.99 -3.92
CA ALA A 142 -2.18 -6.29 -4.10
C ALA A 142 -2.85 -7.04 -5.26
N SER A 143 -2.06 -7.74 -6.07
CA SER A 143 -2.55 -8.50 -7.21
C SER A 143 -1.94 -9.90 -7.22
N TYR A 144 -2.75 -10.88 -7.59
CA TYR A 144 -2.41 -12.30 -7.62
C TYR A 144 -2.41 -12.83 -9.05
N SER A 145 -1.66 -13.91 -9.29
CA SER A 145 -1.59 -14.56 -10.61
C SER A 145 -2.95 -15.11 -11.08
N SER A 146 -3.83 -15.46 -10.14
CA SER A 146 -5.22 -15.88 -10.39
C SER A 146 -6.12 -14.79 -10.98
N GLY A 147 -5.66 -13.52 -10.96
CA GLY A 147 -6.49 -12.36 -11.28
C GLY A 147 -7.24 -11.80 -10.09
N GLU A 148 -7.17 -12.43 -8.92
CA GLU A 148 -7.67 -11.87 -7.68
C GLU A 148 -6.83 -10.64 -7.27
N SER A 149 -7.45 -9.76 -6.46
CA SER A 149 -6.75 -8.55 -6.02
C SER A 149 -7.39 -7.98 -4.78
N ILE A 150 -6.58 -7.29 -4.00
CA ILE A 150 -7.00 -6.47 -2.86
C ILE A 150 -6.74 -5.01 -3.22
N TYR A 151 -7.74 -4.17 -3.05
CA TYR A 151 -7.59 -2.73 -3.12
C TYR A 151 -8.43 -2.09 -2.02
N CYS A 152 -7.80 -1.34 -1.14
CA CYS A 152 -8.48 -0.54 -0.13
C CYS A 152 -7.72 0.77 0.09
N PHE A 153 -8.48 1.81 0.44
CA PHE A 153 -7.94 3.17 0.54
C PHE A 153 -8.73 4.01 1.52
N ASP A 154 -8.01 4.74 2.36
CA ASP A 154 -8.49 5.86 3.13
C ASP A 154 -7.40 6.94 3.12
N ASN A 155 -7.74 8.20 2.86
CA ASN A 155 -6.75 9.27 2.85
C ASN A 155 -6.64 10.02 4.18
N GLN A 156 -7.44 9.67 5.18
CA GLN A 156 -7.47 10.35 6.47
C GLN A 156 -7.25 9.43 7.67
N GLU A 157 -7.56 8.15 7.54
CA GLU A 157 -7.53 7.22 8.67
C GLU A 157 -6.70 5.97 8.37
N ALA A 158 -5.90 5.55 9.36
CA ALA A 158 -5.18 4.29 9.34
C ALA A 158 -6.10 3.17 9.85
N PHE A 159 -6.91 2.60 8.97
CA PHE A 159 -7.88 1.54 9.27
C PHE A 159 -7.27 0.13 9.40
N LEU A 160 -5.99 -0.03 9.08
CA LEU A 160 -5.23 -1.27 9.30
C LEU A 160 -4.37 -1.14 10.55
N PRO A 161 -4.15 -2.25 11.29
CA PRO A 161 -3.37 -2.22 12.53
C PRO A 161 -1.91 -1.87 12.28
N ILE A 162 -1.30 -1.12 13.21
CA ILE A 162 0.10 -0.68 13.12
C ILE A 162 1.07 -1.87 13.14
N GLU A 163 0.67 -2.99 13.73
CA GLU A 163 1.45 -4.23 13.77
C GLU A 163 1.72 -4.80 12.37
N LEU A 164 0.76 -4.66 11.44
CA LEU A 164 0.96 -5.00 10.03
C LEU A 164 2.10 -4.18 9.43
N LEU A 165 2.11 -2.87 9.67
CA LEU A 165 3.21 -2.02 9.18
C LEU A 165 4.55 -2.43 9.79
N ARG A 166 4.60 -2.71 11.11
CA ARG A 166 5.83 -3.15 11.78
C ARG A 166 6.41 -4.42 11.18
N GLU A 167 5.58 -5.43 10.92
CA GLU A 167 6.03 -6.69 10.32
C GLU A 167 6.51 -6.48 8.88
N LEU A 168 5.79 -5.67 8.11
CA LEU A 168 6.23 -5.33 6.76
C LEU A 168 7.54 -4.51 6.78
N CYS A 169 7.68 -3.52 7.67
CA CYS A 169 8.94 -2.78 7.84
C CYS A 169 10.11 -3.72 8.18
N THR A 170 9.88 -4.72 9.02
CA THR A 170 10.89 -5.74 9.35
C THR A 170 11.25 -6.58 8.12
N LEU A 171 10.25 -7.04 7.37
CA LEU A 171 10.44 -7.85 6.17
C LEU A 171 11.18 -7.08 5.07
N PHE A 172 10.84 -5.80 4.88
CA PHE A 172 11.47 -4.91 3.90
C PHE A 172 12.82 -4.34 4.39
N ASP A 173 13.29 -4.72 5.58
CA ASP A 173 14.50 -4.17 6.21
C ASP A 173 14.50 -2.63 6.21
N VAL A 174 13.37 -2.05 6.59
CA VAL A 174 13.23 -0.61 6.82
C VAL A 174 13.97 -0.28 8.12
N LYS A 175 15.30 -0.19 8.03
CA LYS A 175 16.12 0.28 9.15
C LYS A 175 15.74 1.71 9.42
N ASN A 176 15.54 2.03 10.71
CA ASN A 176 15.23 3.37 11.21
C ASN A 176 15.84 4.45 10.31
N ILE A 177 15.06 4.93 9.35
CA ILE A 177 15.48 6.04 8.51
C ILE A 177 15.43 7.25 9.41
N THR A 178 16.57 7.54 10.02
CA THR A 178 16.70 8.76 10.83
C THR A 178 16.81 9.94 9.88
N PRO A 179 16.21 11.09 10.18
CA PRO A 179 16.46 12.32 9.43
C PRO A 179 17.95 12.69 9.31
N LYS A 180 18.82 12.05 10.09
CA LYS A 180 20.29 12.21 10.01
C LYS A 180 20.94 11.46 8.83
N ASP A 181 20.23 10.55 8.17
CA ASP A 181 20.73 9.88 6.97
C ASP A 181 20.46 10.69 5.69
N TYR A 182 19.75 11.82 5.82
CA TYR A 182 19.70 12.87 4.80
C TYR A 182 20.98 13.71 4.99
N GLY A 183 22.02 13.40 4.18
CA GLY A 183 23.25 14.18 4.16
C GLY A 183 22.94 15.65 3.88
N VAL A 184 23.07 16.47 4.88
CA VAL A 184 23.33 17.90 4.77
C VAL A 184 24.83 18.08 4.83
#